data_0c5fa4ec5194cc06c29903023459f223
#
_entry.id   0c5fa4ec5194cc06c29903023459f223
#
_cell.length_a   1.000
_cell.length_b   1.000
_cell.length_c   1.000
_cell.angle_alpha   90.00
_cell.angle_beta   90.00
_cell.angle_gamma   90.00
#
_symmetry.space_group_name_H-M   'P 1'
#
loop_
_entity.id
_entity.type
_entity.pdbx_description
1 polymer ?
#
loop_
_entity_poly.entity_id
_entity_poly.type
_entity_poly.pdbx_seq_one_letter_code
_entity_poly.pdbx_strand_id
1 'polypeptide(L)'
;MIKTVAVFFRTNNEVYRGYADIRSSLPEDVRIRIQGASTCELWREREVYYLIHFLTQHPDAELLLDDDGTARRMKDFLQNTISKNPSWDAYNIDLAYTIVLNYLESIRSDKDIHTYSDLANYILEIAGRDDGGQVYKIYDRYKNQRILKEDSLTVILTTMHKVKGLEFDAVFITPSSLSLPMKPHHAYCVGQELQLDDKADIEEERRLMFVAYTRAKKYLHVYKGQRELAIEDANHVYLPQNDGMVVYAEREPGMNKYYLSQNVKSDTFSRNDIIANSVKKDDEVIVSVDNYGKYYILHGKNYVGKLSGASDIARQANANGIRTLRGFFVSDVSVWTLDDTIKSDQANGTKFADGWCPEARERGYIYIVQIAGFGTPV
;
A
#
# COMPACT_ATOMS: atom_id res chain seq x y z
N MET A 1 -12.29 8.57 -22.90
CA MET A 1 -11.82 7.27 -22.39
C MET A 1 -11.73 7.39 -20.88
N ILE A 2 -12.11 6.36 -20.12
CA ILE A 2 -11.94 6.28 -18.67
C ILE A 2 -10.56 5.69 -18.43
N LYS A 3 -9.72 6.37 -17.64
CA LYS A 3 -8.37 5.90 -17.29
C LYS A 3 -8.23 5.61 -15.79
N THR A 4 -8.99 6.34 -14.96
CA THR A 4 -8.95 6.20 -13.50
C THR A 4 -10.32 5.96 -12.94
N VAL A 5 -10.46 4.89 -12.19
CA VAL A 5 -11.67 4.53 -11.46
C VAL A 5 -11.32 4.48 -9.98
N ALA A 6 -12.12 5.12 -9.14
CA ALA A 6 -11.97 5.00 -7.69
C ALA A 6 -13.16 4.27 -7.08
N VAL A 7 -12.89 3.39 -6.14
CA VAL A 7 -13.90 2.74 -5.32
C VAL A 7 -13.68 3.19 -3.87
N PHE A 8 -14.68 3.86 -3.32
CA PHE A 8 -14.61 4.43 -1.98
C PHE A 8 -15.29 3.54 -0.95
N PHE A 9 -14.58 3.35 0.13
CA PHE A 9 -15.01 2.57 1.28
C PHE A 9 -15.05 3.48 2.52
N ARG A 10 -15.75 3.03 3.56
CA ARG A 10 -15.83 3.75 4.83
C ARG A 10 -14.59 3.55 5.70
N THR A 11 -14.05 2.35 5.71
CA THR A 11 -12.93 1.95 6.56
C THR A 11 -11.82 1.28 5.75
N ASN A 12 -10.59 1.28 6.30
CA ASN A 12 -9.46 0.56 5.70
C ASN A 12 -9.76 -0.95 5.61
N ASN A 13 -10.43 -1.51 6.60
CA ASN A 13 -10.83 -2.92 6.61
C ASN A 13 -11.68 -3.28 5.39
N GLU A 14 -12.62 -2.42 5.03
CA GLU A 14 -13.46 -2.61 3.85
C GLU A 14 -12.69 -2.45 2.54
N VAL A 15 -11.65 -1.60 2.50
CA VAL A 15 -10.75 -1.49 1.35
C VAL A 15 -10.08 -2.83 1.08
N TYR A 16 -9.52 -3.48 2.11
CA TYR A 16 -8.87 -4.78 1.94
C TYR A 16 -9.86 -5.89 1.59
N ARG A 17 -11.07 -5.81 2.14
CA ARG A 17 -12.16 -6.70 1.74
C ARG A 17 -12.50 -6.54 0.26
N GLY A 18 -12.79 -5.33 -0.16
CA GLY A 18 -13.13 -5.04 -1.54
C GLY A 18 -12.02 -5.38 -2.53
N TYR A 19 -10.76 -5.37 -2.08
CA TYR A 19 -9.63 -5.69 -2.93
C TYR A 19 -9.72 -7.13 -3.48
N ALA A 20 -9.95 -8.12 -2.65
CA ALA A 20 -10.05 -9.50 -3.10
C ALA A 20 -11.24 -9.71 -4.03
N ASP A 21 -12.42 -9.16 -3.67
CA ASP A 21 -13.64 -9.31 -4.46
C ASP A 21 -13.51 -8.65 -5.83
N ILE A 22 -12.96 -7.44 -5.87
CA ILE A 22 -12.77 -6.68 -7.11
C ILE A 22 -11.69 -7.33 -7.96
N ARG A 23 -10.57 -7.74 -7.36
CA ARG A 23 -9.47 -8.38 -8.10
C ARG A 23 -9.91 -9.66 -8.80
N SER A 24 -10.68 -10.50 -8.13
CA SER A 24 -11.20 -11.74 -8.70
C SER A 24 -12.15 -11.51 -9.88
N SER A 25 -12.74 -10.33 -9.99
CA SER A 25 -13.75 -9.98 -10.99
C SER A 25 -13.21 -9.16 -12.15
N LEU A 26 -11.98 -8.65 -12.06
CA LEU A 26 -11.38 -7.80 -13.09
C LEU A 26 -10.42 -8.57 -14.00
N PRO A 27 -10.29 -8.16 -15.28
CA PRO A 27 -9.26 -8.66 -16.18
C PRO A 27 -7.85 -8.43 -15.61
N GLU A 28 -6.89 -9.30 -16.00
CA GLU A 28 -5.50 -9.24 -15.50
C GLU A 28 -4.77 -7.96 -15.90
N ASP A 29 -5.14 -7.33 -17.01
CA ASP A 29 -4.57 -6.10 -17.52
C ASP A 29 -5.07 -4.84 -16.78
N VAL A 30 -6.11 -4.97 -15.96
CA VAL A 30 -6.61 -3.87 -15.10
C VAL A 30 -5.78 -3.80 -13.83
N ARG A 31 -5.22 -2.64 -13.57
CA ARG A 31 -4.44 -2.41 -12.36
C ARG A 31 -5.33 -2.05 -11.19
N ILE A 32 -5.03 -2.62 -10.04
CA ILE A 32 -5.66 -2.26 -8.77
C ILE A 32 -4.61 -1.62 -7.86
N ARG A 33 -5.01 -0.55 -7.18
CA ARG A 33 -4.19 0.15 -6.20
C ARG A 33 -4.98 0.38 -4.93
N ILE A 34 -4.39 0.04 -3.80
CA ILE A 34 -4.88 0.44 -2.49
C ILE A 34 -4.19 1.74 -2.11
N GLN A 35 -4.96 2.81 -1.94
CA GLN A 35 -4.42 4.12 -1.64
C GLN A 35 -4.79 4.56 -0.23
N GLY A 36 -3.80 4.97 0.54
CA GLY A 36 -3.99 5.56 1.87
C GLY A 36 -4.48 4.60 2.96
N ALA A 37 -4.75 3.33 2.64
CA ALA A 37 -5.08 2.30 3.62
C ALA A 37 -3.82 1.64 4.20
N SER A 38 -2.66 1.92 3.60
CA SER A 38 -1.40 1.32 3.97
C SER A 38 -0.92 1.77 5.36
N THR A 39 -0.53 0.83 6.17
CA THR A 39 0.26 1.06 7.39
C THR A 39 1.75 1.18 7.08
N CYS A 40 2.15 0.94 5.84
CA CYS A 40 3.52 1.06 5.38
C CYS A 40 3.74 2.43 4.74
N GLU A 41 4.77 3.11 5.17
CA GLU A 41 5.21 4.37 4.57
C GLU A 41 5.69 4.12 3.14
N LEU A 42 5.35 4.99 2.20
CA LEU A 42 5.66 4.82 0.77
C LEU A 42 7.16 4.62 0.51
N TRP A 43 8.03 5.26 1.28
CA TRP A 43 9.48 5.11 1.13
C TRP A 43 9.97 3.67 1.40
N ARG A 44 9.17 2.84 2.09
CA ARG A 44 9.45 1.41 2.32
C ARG A 44 9.05 0.52 1.16
N GLU A 45 8.28 1.01 0.20
CA GLU A 45 7.98 0.24 -1.01
C GLU A 45 9.30 -0.08 -1.74
N ARG A 46 9.46 -1.33 -2.18
CA ARG A 46 10.70 -1.86 -2.75
C ARG A 46 11.34 -0.95 -3.79
N GLU A 47 10.53 -0.45 -4.69
CA GLU A 47 10.97 0.36 -5.83
C GLU A 47 11.43 1.76 -5.39
N VAL A 48 10.71 2.38 -4.46
CA VAL A 48 11.05 3.70 -3.91
C VAL A 48 12.31 3.61 -3.05
N TYR A 49 12.39 2.59 -2.19
CA TYR A 49 13.57 2.37 -1.36
C TYR A 49 14.83 2.11 -2.19
N TYR A 50 14.70 1.40 -3.30
CA TYR A 50 15.84 1.15 -4.20
C TYR A 50 16.45 2.44 -4.74
N LEU A 51 15.62 3.42 -5.11
CA LEU A 51 16.11 4.75 -5.50
C LEU A 51 16.80 5.45 -4.32
N ILE A 52 16.20 5.45 -3.14
CA ILE A 52 16.82 6.03 -1.94
C ILE A 52 18.16 5.39 -1.66
N HIS A 53 18.23 4.05 -1.70
CA HIS A 53 19.47 3.31 -1.48
C HIS A 53 20.54 3.68 -2.51
N PHE A 54 20.20 3.79 -3.79
CA PHE A 54 21.13 4.24 -4.83
C PHE A 54 21.67 5.65 -4.53
N LEU A 55 20.82 6.59 -4.16
CA LEU A 55 21.22 7.95 -3.83
C LEU A 55 22.16 8.00 -2.61
N THR A 56 21.87 7.19 -1.59
CA THR A 56 22.69 7.12 -0.36
C THR A 56 24.03 6.43 -0.56
N GLN A 57 24.20 5.63 -1.61
CA GLN A 57 25.51 5.08 -1.98
C GLN A 57 26.43 6.12 -2.66
N HIS A 58 25.88 7.26 -3.11
CA HIS A 58 26.58 8.33 -3.78
C HIS A 58 26.22 9.69 -3.19
N PRO A 59 26.33 9.90 -1.86
CA PRO A 59 25.70 11.03 -1.16
C PRO A 59 26.22 12.39 -1.64
N ASP A 60 27.49 12.48 -1.99
CA ASP A 60 28.15 13.73 -2.41
C ASP A 60 28.02 14.03 -3.91
N ALA A 61 27.32 13.19 -4.67
CA ALA A 61 27.11 13.44 -6.09
C ALA A 61 26.21 14.66 -6.29
N GLU A 62 26.68 15.64 -7.06
CA GLU A 62 25.96 16.88 -7.32
C GLU A 62 24.77 16.66 -8.27
N LEU A 63 23.68 17.37 -8.00
CA LEU A 63 22.51 17.43 -8.86
C LEU A 63 22.77 18.43 -9.97
N LEU A 64 22.69 17.98 -11.21
CA LEU A 64 22.82 18.87 -12.38
C LEU A 64 21.43 19.45 -12.71
N LEU A 65 21.30 20.75 -12.58
CA LEU A 65 20.06 21.49 -12.84
C LEU A 65 19.95 21.97 -14.29
N ASP A 66 21.05 21.90 -15.04
CA ASP A 66 21.10 22.31 -16.43
C ASP A 66 20.59 21.22 -17.37
N ASP A 67 19.78 21.58 -18.34
CA ASP A 67 19.27 20.73 -19.43
C ASP A 67 18.65 19.39 -18.97
N ASP A 68 17.97 19.38 -17.85
CA ASP A 68 17.34 18.20 -17.25
C ASP A 68 18.33 17.02 -16.97
N GLY A 69 19.62 17.32 -16.79
CA GLY A 69 20.68 16.32 -16.69
C GLY A 69 20.44 15.28 -15.59
N THR A 70 20.05 15.71 -14.36
CA THR A 70 19.72 14.79 -13.26
C THR A 70 18.41 14.07 -13.52
N ALA A 71 17.37 14.76 -14.01
CA ALA A 71 16.09 14.15 -14.34
C ALA A 71 16.27 13.03 -15.36
N ARG A 72 17.06 13.24 -16.40
CA ARG A 72 17.38 12.24 -17.42
C ARG A 72 18.15 11.05 -16.84
N ARG A 73 19.17 11.31 -16.03
CA ARG A 73 19.93 10.21 -15.38
C ARG A 73 19.05 9.35 -14.49
N MET A 74 18.20 9.97 -13.68
CA MET A 74 17.26 9.24 -12.82
C MET A 74 16.24 8.47 -13.66
N LYS A 75 15.75 9.06 -14.74
CA LYS A 75 14.86 8.36 -15.67
C LYS A 75 15.52 7.12 -16.27
N ASP A 76 16.71 7.27 -16.82
CA ASP A 76 17.45 6.16 -17.44
C ASP A 76 17.77 5.06 -16.40
N PHE A 77 18.17 5.45 -15.19
CA PHE A 77 18.40 4.52 -14.09
C PHE A 77 17.13 3.72 -13.75
N LEU A 78 16.00 4.39 -13.58
CA LEU A 78 14.74 3.74 -13.23
C LEU A 78 14.18 2.87 -14.38
N GLN A 79 14.31 3.31 -15.63
CA GLN A 79 13.95 2.51 -16.81
C GLN A 79 14.78 1.23 -16.91
N ASN A 80 16.08 1.33 -16.70
CA ASN A 80 16.95 0.16 -16.68
C ASN A 80 16.63 -0.78 -15.53
N THR A 81 16.25 -0.24 -14.38
CA THR A 81 15.86 -1.03 -13.21
C THR A 81 14.61 -1.86 -13.49
N ILE A 82 13.55 -1.25 -14.01
CA ILE A 82 12.30 -1.98 -14.31
C ILE A 82 12.50 -3.01 -15.42
N SER A 83 13.32 -2.69 -16.42
CA SER A 83 13.63 -3.62 -17.51
C SER A 83 14.34 -4.89 -17.04
N LYS A 84 15.18 -4.77 -16.02
CA LYS A 84 15.89 -5.90 -15.39
C LYS A 84 15.04 -6.66 -14.39
N ASN A 85 14.02 -6.02 -13.85
CA ASN A 85 13.18 -6.54 -12.77
C ASN A 85 11.69 -6.49 -13.16
N PRO A 86 11.21 -7.36 -14.04
CA PRO A 86 9.82 -7.31 -14.55
C PRO A 86 8.75 -7.60 -13.49
N SER A 87 9.16 -8.10 -12.31
CA SER A 87 8.29 -8.27 -11.14
C SER A 87 8.06 -6.98 -10.35
N TRP A 88 8.81 -5.92 -10.66
CA TRP A 88 8.70 -4.67 -9.93
C TRP A 88 7.51 -3.83 -10.38
N ASP A 89 6.98 -3.03 -9.44
CA ASP A 89 5.81 -2.21 -9.73
C ASP A 89 6.21 -0.92 -10.47
N ALA A 90 5.83 -0.88 -11.72
CA ALA A 90 6.05 0.26 -12.59
C ALA A 90 5.43 1.56 -12.05
N TYR A 91 4.31 1.46 -11.36
CA TYR A 91 3.65 2.61 -10.75
C TYR A 91 4.48 3.21 -9.61
N ASN A 92 5.08 2.39 -8.75
CA ASN A 92 5.96 2.88 -7.70
C ASN A 92 7.24 3.51 -8.27
N ILE A 93 7.74 3.00 -9.40
CA ILE A 93 8.84 3.63 -10.15
C ILE A 93 8.44 5.02 -10.65
N ASP A 94 7.25 5.16 -11.22
CA ASP A 94 6.74 6.46 -11.68
C ASP A 94 6.50 7.43 -10.51
N LEU A 95 6.00 6.94 -9.37
CA LEU A 95 5.88 7.74 -8.16
C LEU A 95 7.23 8.28 -7.71
N ALA A 96 8.25 7.41 -7.61
CA ALA A 96 9.60 7.80 -7.23
C ALA A 96 10.15 8.88 -8.20
N TYR A 97 9.99 8.68 -9.50
CA TYR A 97 10.46 9.64 -10.50
C TYR A 97 9.74 10.98 -10.43
N THR A 98 8.44 11.00 -10.19
CA THR A 98 7.69 12.26 -10.06
C THR A 98 8.07 13.05 -8.81
N ILE A 99 8.46 12.38 -7.71
CA ILE A 99 9.03 13.05 -6.54
C ILE A 99 10.38 13.70 -6.88
N VAL A 100 11.23 13.01 -7.65
CA VAL A 100 12.50 13.59 -8.16
C VAL A 100 12.22 14.84 -8.96
N LEU A 101 11.30 14.80 -9.94
CA LEU A 101 10.95 15.96 -10.75
C LEU A 101 10.46 17.12 -9.90
N ASN A 102 9.63 16.86 -8.90
CA ASN A 102 9.14 17.90 -8.00
C ASN A 102 10.25 18.55 -7.18
N TYR A 103 11.22 17.76 -6.74
CA TYR A 103 12.41 18.30 -6.04
C TYR A 103 13.22 19.20 -6.96
N LEU A 104 13.58 18.71 -8.14
CA LEU A 104 14.38 19.47 -9.11
C LEU A 104 13.68 20.78 -9.52
N GLU A 105 12.36 20.78 -9.66
CA GLU A 105 11.61 21.99 -9.91
C GLU A 105 11.68 22.97 -8.73
N SER A 106 11.63 22.49 -7.50
CA SER A 106 11.67 23.33 -6.31
C SER A 106 13.02 24.05 -6.11
N ILE A 107 14.11 23.41 -6.52
CA ILE A 107 15.48 23.96 -6.40
C ILE A 107 15.98 24.68 -7.67
N ARG A 108 15.17 24.74 -8.72
CA ARG A 108 15.58 25.27 -10.04
C ARG A 108 16.12 26.70 -9.99
N SER A 109 15.61 27.52 -9.07
CA SER A 109 16.02 28.91 -8.88
C SER A 109 17.03 29.09 -7.74
N ASP A 110 17.42 28.02 -7.10
CA ASP A 110 18.40 28.03 -6.03
C ASP A 110 19.80 28.15 -6.59
N LYS A 111 20.68 28.83 -5.86
CA LYS A 111 22.08 28.99 -6.22
C LYS A 111 22.99 28.05 -5.44
N ASP A 112 22.43 27.35 -4.47
CA ASP A 112 23.16 26.41 -3.64
C ASP A 112 23.44 25.11 -4.41
N ILE A 113 24.52 24.45 -4.04
CA ILE A 113 24.84 23.11 -4.56
C ILE A 113 23.97 22.11 -3.84
N HIS A 114 23.20 21.36 -4.58
CA HIS A 114 22.37 20.27 -4.07
C HIS A 114 22.97 18.92 -4.45
N THR A 115 22.84 17.95 -3.56
CA THR A 115 23.45 16.62 -3.68
C THR A 115 22.41 15.50 -3.75
N TYR A 116 22.87 14.28 -4.04
CA TYR A 116 22.02 13.09 -3.95
C TYR A 116 21.53 12.83 -2.52
N SER A 117 22.29 13.23 -1.50
CA SER A 117 21.87 13.18 -0.11
C SER A 117 20.64 14.05 0.14
N ASP A 118 20.63 15.28 -0.41
CA ASP A 118 19.50 16.20 -0.26
C ASP A 118 18.25 15.63 -0.94
N LEU A 119 18.39 15.07 -2.14
CA LEU A 119 17.30 14.40 -2.84
C LEU A 119 16.78 13.18 -2.07
N ALA A 120 17.66 12.35 -1.52
CA ALA A 120 17.26 11.20 -0.72
C ALA A 120 16.46 11.62 0.53
N ASN A 121 16.92 12.66 1.23
CA ASN A 121 16.22 13.22 2.39
C ASN A 121 14.84 13.77 2.01
N TYR A 122 14.74 14.47 0.88
CA TYR A 122 13.46 14.96 0.37
C TYR A 122 12.49 13.83 0.05
N ILE A 123 12.96 12.75 -0.61
CA ILE A 123 12.13 11.58 -0.89
C ILE A 123 11.63 10.96 0.42
N LEU A 124 12.51 10.79 1.41
CA LEU A 124 12.15 10.26 2.72
C LEU A 124 11.11 11.15 3.44
N GLU A 125 11.27 12.47 3.38
CA GLU A 125 10.32 13.41 3.98
C GLU A 125 8.93 13.31 3.32
N ILE A 126 8.88 13.36 2.00
CA ILE A 126 7.60 13.36 1.26
C ILE A 126 6.93 11.99 1.31
N ALA A 127 7.69 10.91 1.15
CA ALA A 127 7.18 9.54 1.14
C ALA A 127 6.94 8.96 2.54
N GLY A 128 7.49 9.59 3.59
CA GLY A 128 7.27 9.22 4.99
C GLY A 128 6.02 9.84 5.62
N ARG A 129 5.35 10.77 4.94
CA ARG A 129 4.13 11.39 5.46
C ARG A 129 2.94 10.45 5.32
N ASP A 130 2.24 10.23 6.42
CA ASP A 130 1.13 9.28 6.55
C ASP A 130 -0.06 9.51 5.60
N ASP A 131 -0.27 10.75 5.14
CA ASP A 131 -1.46 11.08 4.38
C ASP A 131 -1.39 10.69 2.89
N GLY A 132 -0.19 10.34 2.38
CA GLY A 132 0.02 9.97 0.97
C GLY A 132 -0.52 10.98 -0.05
N GLY A 133 -1.39 11.86 0.37
CA GLY A 133 -2.12 12.78 -0.49
C GLY A 133 -1.21 13.77 -1.23
N GLN A 134 -0.08 14.13 -0.65
CA GLN A 134 0.89 15.02 -1.30
C GLN A 134 1.60 14.30 -2.45
N VAL A 135 2.02 13.06 -2.26
CA VAL A 135 2.68 12.25 -3.29
C VAL A 135 1.77 12.07 -4.50
N TYR A 136 0.49 11.78 -4.28
CA TYR A 136 -0.47 11.61 -5.39
C TYR A 136 -0.75 12.92 -6.13
N LYS A 137 -0.75 14.07 -5.45
CA LYS A 137 -0.84 15.39 -6.10
C LYS A 137 0.39 15.67 -6.97
N ILE A 138 1.57 15.35 -6.47
CA ILE A 138 2.82 15.42 -7.24
C ILE A 138 2.71 14.50 -8.46
N TYR A 139 2.32 13.25 -8.25
CA TYR A 139 2.15 12.27 -9.33
C TYR A 139 1.18 12.73 -10.41
N ASP A 140 0.03 13.31 -10.06
CA ASP A 140 -0.93 13.82 -11.03
C ASP A 140 -0.39 15.04 -11.79
N ARG A 141 0.37 15.92 -11.13
CA ARG A 141 1.02 17.08 -11.75
C ARG A 141 1.96 16.68 -12.89
N TYR A 142 2.75 15.63 -12.70
CA TYR A 142 3.75 15.16 -13.67
C TYR A 142 3.27 14.03 -14.57
N LYS A 143 1.98 13.81 -14.71
CA LYS A 143 1.39 12.72 -15.50
C LYS A 143 1.91 12.59 -16.94
N ASN A 144 2.33 13.69 -17.56
CA ASN A 144 2.85 13.73 -18.93
C ASN A 144 4.36 13.43 -19.02
N GLN A 145 5.06 13.37 -17.89
CA GLN A 145 6.51 13.17 -17.80
C GLN A 145 6.88 11.78 -17.24
N ARG A 146 5.89 10.93 -17.03
CA ARG A 146 6.10 9.57 -16.48
C ARG A 146 7.04 8.76 -17.35
N ILE A 147 7.81 7.88 -16.70
CA ILE A 147 8.73 6.96 -17.37
C ILE A 147 7.94 6.00 -18.25
N LEU A 148 6.84 5.49 -17.71
CA LEU A 148 5.98 4.51 -18.34
C LEU A 148 4.69 5.20 -18.78
N LYS A 149 4.53 5.35 -20.09
CA LYS A 149 3.27 5.81 -20.68
C LYS A 149 2.27 4.64 -20.62
N GLU A 150 1.53 4.55 -19.54
CA GLU A 150 0.54 3.51 -19.40
C GLU A 150 -0.84 3.99 -19.83
N ASP A 151 -1.42 3.28 -20.78
CA ASP A 151 -2.80 3.43 -21.19
C ASP A 151 -3.77 2.48 -20.44
N SER A 152 -3.27 1.70 -19.48
CA SER A 152 -4.08 0.75 -18.72
C SER A 152 -5.05 1.46 -17.78
N LEU A 153 -6.24 0.85 -17.63
CA LEU A 153 -7.21 1.26 -16.63
C LEU A 153 -6.66 1.00 -15.24
N THR A 154 -6.70 2.02 -14.38
CA THR A 154 -6.31 1.87 -12.98
C THR A 154 -7.55 2.00 -12.09
N VAL A 155 -7.79 1.00 -11.26
CA VAL A 155 -8.82 0.99 -10.22
C VAL A 155 -8.14 1.29 -8.88
N ILE A 156 -8.58 2.34 -8.22
CA ILE A 156 -8.04 2.81 -6.94
C ILE A 156 -9.04 2.52 -5.84
N LEU A 157 -8.63 1.73 -4.87
CA LEU A 157 -9.42 1.42 -3.69
C LEU A 157 -8.94 2.29 -2.53
N THR A 158 -9.83 3.04 -1.91
CA THR A 158 -9.45 3.97 -0.86
C THR A 158 -10.64 4.29 0.06
N THR A 159 -10.36 4.94 1.18
CA THR A 159 -11.43 5.47 2.04
C THR A 159 -11.81 6.89 1.61
N MET A 160 -13.07 7.28 1.87
CA MET A 160 -13.56 8.63 1.56
C MET A 160 -12.74 9.74 2.22
N HIS A 161 -12.12 9.48 3.37
CA HIS A 161 -11.28 10.47 4.07
C HIS A 161 -9.98 10.80 3.34
N LYS A 162 -9.44 9.86 2.57
CA LYS A 162 -8.13 9.97 1.91
C LYS A 162 -8.17 10.60 0.51
N VAL A 163 -9.36 10.96 0.02
CA VAL A 163 -9.55 11.46 -1.36
C VAL A 163 -9.63 12.98 -1.47
N LYS A 164 -9.44 13.71 -0.37
CA LYS A 164 -9.49 15.17 -0.40
C LYS A 164 -8.43 15.75 -1.35
N GLY A 165 -8.90 16.47 -2.38
CA GLY A 165 -8.04 17.11 -3.38
C GLY A 165 -7.64 16.20 -4.55
N LEU A 166 -8.11 14.96 -4.60
CA LEU A 166 -7.94 14.05 -5.74
C LEU A 166 -9.19 14.07 -6.62
N GLU A 167 -9.05 13.65 -7.88
CA GLU A 167 -10.14 13.54 -8.84
C GLU A 167 -9.94 12.33 -9.74
N PHE A 168 -11.05 11.65 -10.10
CA PHE A 168 -11.06 10.41 -10.87
C PHE A 168 -12.05 10.49 -12.02
N ASP A 169 -11.82 9.78 -13.12
CA ASP A 169 -12.77 9.74 -14.24
C ASP A 169 -14.10 9.13 -13.82
N ALA A 170 -14.07 8.08 -13.01
CA ALA A 170 -15.27 7.45 -12.42
C ALA A 170 -15.07 7.19 -10.93
N VAL A 171 -16.13 7.36 -10.16
CA VAL A 171 -16.15 7.07 -8.72
C VAL A 171 -17.30 6.13 -8.41
N PHE A 172 -17.01 5.08 -7.67
CA PHE A 172 -17.96 4.13 -7.11
C PHE A 172 -17.97 4.27 -5.59
N ILE A 173 -19.14 4.44 -5.00
CA ILE A 173 -19.31 4.52 -3.55
C ILE A 173 -20.00 3.27 -3.07
N THR A 174 -19.34 2.53 -2.19
CA THR A 174 -19.81 1.23 -1.71
C THR A 174 -20.97 1.39 -0.70
N PRO A 175 -21.79 0.34 -0.50
CA PRO A 175 -22.92 0.39 0.45
C PRO A 175 -22.52 0.72 1.87
N SER A 176 -21.40 0.16 2.32
CA SER A 176 -20.86 0.38 3.67
C SER A 176 -20.47 1.85 3.89
N SER A 177 -20.07 2.53 2.81
CA SER A 177 -19.72 3.95 2.86
C SER A 177 -20.93 4.87 3.09
N LEU A 178 -22.13 4.37 2.89
CA LEU A 178 -23.39 5.11 3.07
C LEU A 178 -24.03 4.88 4.45
N SER A 179 -23.47 3.96 5.25
CA SER A 179 -23.98 3.72 6.60
C SER A 179 -23.59 4.88 7.52
N LEU A 180 -24.54 5.27 8.38
CA LEU A 180 -24.24 6.17 9.49
C LEU A 180 -23.13 5.59 10.37
N PRO A 181 -22.36 6.41 11.06
CA PRO A 181 -21.28 5.93 11.91
C PRO A 181 -21.81 4.88 12.89
N MET A 182 -21.10 3.74 12.97
CA MET A 182 -21.49 2.65 13.87
C MET A 182 -21.31 3.03 15.34
N LYS A 183 -20.52 4.07 15.61
CA LYS A 183 -20.32 4.65 16.93
C LYS A 183 -20.33 6.17 16.78
N PRO A 184 -21.07 6.88 17.65
CA PRO A 184 -21.03 8.34 17.65
C PRO A 184 -19.62 8.82 18.02
N HIS A 185 -19.15 9.80 17.28
CA HIS A 185 -17.83 10.42 17.49
C HIS A 185 -17.90 11.61 18.43
N HIS A 186 -19.07 12.25 18.51
CA HIS A 186 -19.29 13.42 19.36
C HIS A 186 -20.11 13.04 20.58
N ALA A 187 -19.62 13.42 21.74
CA ALA A 187 -20.29 13.25 23.01
C ALA A 187 -20.05 14.45 23.89
N TYR A 188 -21.05 14.87 24.62
CA TYR A 188 -20.95 15.94 25.58
C TYR A 188 -21.61 15.56 26.90
N CYS A 189 -21.15 16.16 27.99
CA CYS A 189 -21.71 15.92 29.31
C CYS A 189 -22.81 16.95 29.63
N VAL A 190 -23.97 16.44 29.99
CA VAL A 190 -25.05 17.27 30.57
C VAL A 190 -25.25 16.80 32.02
N GLY A 191 -24.75 17.57 32.95
CA GLY A 191 -24.69 17.16 34.35
C GLY A 191 -23.70 15.99 34.53
N GLN A 192 -24.19 14.85 35.00
CA GLN A 192 -23.40 13.62 35.15
C GLN A 192 -23.62 12.59 34.03
N GLU A 193 -24.53 12.89 33.08
CA GLU A 193 -24.84 11.99 31.98
C GLU A 193 -24.10 12.37 30.72
N LEU A 194 -23.58 11.35 30.01
CA LEU A 194 -22.99 11.48 28.70
C LEU A 194 -24.10 11.48 27.66
N GLN A 195 -24.22 12.56 26.90
CA GLN A 195 -25.12 12.67 25.77
C GLN A 195 -24.35 12.61 24.46
N LEU A 196 -24.93 11.97 23.44
CA LEU A 196 -24.36 11.80 22.12
C LEU A 196 -24.92 12.85 21.16
N ASP A 197 -24.06 13.45 20.35
CA ASP A 197 -24.46 14.44 19.36
C ASP A 197 -24.65 13.77 17.98
N ASP A 198 -25.74 13.07 17.80
CA ASP A 198 -26.08 12.40 16.55
C ASP A 198 -26.24 13.38 15.36
N LYS A 199 -26.58 14.64 15.63
CA LYS A 199 -26.73 15.66 14.57
C LYS A 199 -25.37 16.11 14.04
N ALA A 200 -24.39 16.29 14.92
CA ALA A 200 -23.03 16.63 14.53
C ALA A 200 -22.40 15.50 13.71
N ASP A 201 -22.61 14.27 14.13
CA ASP A 201 -22.11 13.09 13.42
C ASP A 201 -22.74 12.93 12.03
N ILE A 202 -24.05 13.15 11.91
CA ILE A 202 -24.74 13.11 10.62
C ILE A 202 -24.23 14.22 9.68
N GLU A 203 -24.00 15.40 10.19
CA GLU A 203 -23.49 16.52 9.38
C GLU A 203 -22.04 16.29 8.93
N GLU A 204 -21.21 15.69 9.75
CA GLU A 204 -19.86 15.30 9.38
C GLU A 204 -19.89 14.26 8.24
N GLU A 205 -20.72 13.24 8.36
CA GLU A 205 -20.91 12.23 7.31
C GLU A 205 -21.41 12.84 6.00
N ARG A 206 -22.36 13.80 6.05
CA ARG A 206 -22.82 14.52 4.86
C ARG A 206 -21.70 15.29 4.18
N ARG A 207 -20.84 15.96 4.95
CA ARG A 207 -19.65 16.66 4.41
C ARG A 207 -18.68 15.69 3.76
N LEU A 208 -18.43 14.54 4.39
CA LEU A 208 -17.59 13.50 3.84
C LEU A 208 -18.15 12.94 2.53
N MET A 209 -19.46 12.69 2.49
CA MET A 209 -20.15 12.26 1.28
C MET A 209 -20.07 13.30 0.17
N PHE A 210 -20.27 14.58 0.49
CA PHE A 210 -20.12 15.66 -0.48
C PHE A 210 -18.71 15.69 -1.08
N VAL A 211 -17.66 15.54 -0.24
CA VAL A 211 -16.28 15.44 -0.71
C VAL A 211 -16.13 14.25 -1.66
N ALA A 212 -16.67 13.09 -1.30
CA ALA A 212 -16.57 11.89 -2.12
C ALA A 212 -17.25 12.07 -3.50
N TYR A 213 -18.46 12.63 -3.52
CA TYR A 213 -19.22 12.87 -4.77
C TYR A 213 -18.50 13.83 -5.72
N THR A 214 -17.91 14.88 -5.18
CA THR A 214 -17.18 15.88 -5.98
C THR A 214 -15.85 15.38 -6.52
N ARG A 215 -15.46 14.14 -6.24
CA ARG A 215 -14.23 13.54 -6.81
C ARG A 215 -14.44 12.96 -8.21
N ALA A 216 -15.65 12.76 -8.65
CA ALA A 216 -15.97 12.21 -9.97
C ALA A 216 -15.89 13.30 -11.05
N LYS A 217 -15.06 13.09 -12.09
CA LYS A 217 -14.97 13.98 -13.28
C LYS A 217 -16.07 13.71 -14.29
N LYS A 218 -16.45 12.43 -14.49
CA LYS A 218 -17.37 12.01 -15.55
C LYS A 218 -18.51 11.14 -15.05
N TYR A 219 -18.20 10.16 -14.19
CA TYR A 219 -19.19 9.18 -13.74
C TYR A 219 -19.14 9.03 -12.23
N LEU A 220 -20.32 9.14 -11.62
CA LEU A 220 -20.53 8.85 -10.20
C LEU A 220 -21.53 7.72 -10.07
N HIS A 221 -21.12 6.63 -9.42
CA HIS A 221 -21.98 5.49 -9.09
C HIS A 221 -22.12 5.38 -7.59
N VAL A 222 -23.33 5.50 -7.08
CA VAL A 222 -23.62 5.37 -5.66
C VAL A 222 -24.51 4.16 -5.46
N TYR A 223 -24.03 3.22 -4.66
CA TYR A 223 -24.84 2.06 -4.30
C TYR A 223 -25.85 2.45 -3.23
N LYS A 224 -27.14 2.19 -3.46
CA LYS A 224 -28.19 2.37 -2.45
C LYS A 224 -28.18 1.19 -1.47
N GLY A 225 -27.73 1.45 -0.24
CA GLY A 225 -27.81 0.49 0.87
C GLY A 225 -29.19 0.55 1.57
N GLN A 226 -29.36 -0.30 2.58
CA GLN A 226 -30.60 -0.34 3.37
C GLN A 226 -30.83 0.87 4.29
N ARG A 227 -29.82 1.73 4.49
CA ARG A 227 -29.88 2.97 5.29
C ARG A 227 -29.39 4.12 4.44
N GLU A 228 -30.27 4.73 3.73
CA GLU A 228 -29.96 5.77 2.75
C GLU A 228 -29.77 7.15 3.38
N LEU A 229 -28.64 7.77 3.06
CA LEU A 229 -28.62 9.20 2.82
C LEU A 229 -29.14 9.34 1.37
N ALA A 230 -30.45 9.53 1.19
CA ALA A 230 -31.09 9.48 -0.10
C ALA A 230 -30.44 10.45 -1.08
N ILE A 231 -29.90 9.93 -2.17
CA ILE A 231 -29.60 10.69 -3.38
C ILE A 231 -30.52 10.12 -4.44
N GLU A 232 -31.44 10.92 -4.86
CA GLU A 232 -32.30 10.64 -6.00
C GLU A 232 -31.41 10.68 -7.26
N ASP A 233 -31.61 9.77 -8.21
CA ASP A 233 -30.99 9.72 -9.54
C ASP A 233 -29.55 9.18 -9.66
N ALA A 234 -29.00 8.45 -8.69
CA ALA A 234 -27.72 7.77 -8.85
C ALA A 234 -27.86 6.40 -9.55
N ASN A 235 -26.99 6.11 -10.50
CA ASN A 235 -26.86 4.77 -11.06
C ASN A 235 -26.35 3.79 -10.01
N HIS A 236 -26.94 2.61 -9.93
CA HIS A 236 -26.59 1.60 -8.94
C HIS A 236 -25.58 0.61 -9.48
N VAL A 237 -24.58 0.29 -8.68
CA VAL A 237 -23.62 -0.77 -8.95
C VAL A 237 -23.68 -1.78 -7.82
N TYR A 238 -23.95 -3.04 -8.18
CA TYR A 238 -23.93 -4.15 -7.23
C TYR A 238 -22.52 -4.73 -7.15
N LEU A 239 -21.97 -4.77 -5.94
CA LEU A 239 -20.76 -5.53 -5.65
C LEU A 239 -21.17 -6.87 -5.06
N PRO A 240 -20.77 -8.01 -5.67
CA PRO A 240 -21.14 -9.32 -5.15
C PRO A 240 -20.61 -9.52 -3.74
N GLN A 241 -21.44 -10.07 -2.86
CA GLN A 241 -21.02 -10.51 -1.54
C GLN A 241 -20.48 -11.94 -1.66
N ASN A 242 -19.36 -12.20 -0.99
CA ASN A 242 -18.79 -13.53 -0.91
C ASN A 242 -19.42 -14.27 0.28
N ASP A 243 -20.22 -15.29 0.01
CA ASP A 243 -20.99 -16.04 1.03
C ASP A 243 -20.16 -17.10 1.77
N GLY A 244 -18.86 -17.16 1.52
CA GLY A 244 -17.96 -18.15 2.15
C GLY A 244 -17.52 -17.78 3.56
N MET A 245 -17.01 -18.76 4.31
CA MET A 245 -16.27 -18.52 5.55
C MET A 245 -14.97 -17.76 5.21
N VAL A 246 -14.90 -16.50 5.60
CA VAL A 246 -13.85 -15.59 5.21
C VAL A 246 -13.05 -15.19 6.43
N VAL A 247 -11.73 -15.43 6.38
CA VAL A 247 -10.78 -14.93 7.36
C VAL A 247 -10.23 -13.63 6.87
N TYR A 248 -10.46 -12.57 7.62
CA TYR A 248 -10.03 -11.23 7.25
C TYR A 248 -8.50 -11.08 7.37
N ALA A 249 -7.89 -10.57 6.33
CA ALA A 249 -6.47 -10.21 6.32
C ALA A 249 -6.32 -8.70 6.08
N GLU A 250 -5.77 -8.04 7.05
CA GLU A 250 -5.12 -6.75 6.87
C GLU A 250 -3.67 -6.97 6.46
N ARG A 251 -2.98 -5.91 6.03
CA ARG A 251 -1.51 -5.91 5.95
C ARG A 251 -0.99 -6.45 7.27
N GLU A 252 -0.32 -7.61 7.22
CA GLU A 252 0.10 -8.30 8.42
C GLU A 252 1.33 -7.61 9.04
N PRO A 253 1.16 -6.70 10.02
CA PRO A 253 2.28 -6.06 10.67
C PRO A 253 3.13 -7.05 11.47
N GLY A 254 2.59 -8.23 11.72
CA GLY A 254 3.25 -9.29 12.45
C GLY A 254 4.00 -10.29 11.57
N MET A 255 4.23 -10.03 10.28
CA MET A 255 5.04 -10.92 9.45
C MET A 255 6.42 -11.11 10.09
N ASN A 256 6.86 -12.35 10.23
CA ASN A 256 8.08 -12.67 10.97
C ASN A 256 9.34 -12.28 10.16
N LYS A 257 9.78 -11.05 10.33
CA LYS A 257 10.95 -10.46 9.68
C LYS A 257 12.25 -11.21 10.00
N TYR A 258 12.34 -11.76 11.19
CA TYR A 258 13.47 -12.59 11.59
C TYR A 258 13.60 -13.84 10.72
N TYR A 259 12.48 -14.49 10.39
CA TYR A 259 12.46 -15.63 9.50
C TYR A 259 13.00 -15.30 8.11
N LEU A 260 12.71 -14.12 7.59
CA LEU A 260 13.18 -13.66 6.28
C LEU A 260 14.63 -13.20 6.31
N SER A 261 15.11 -12.71 7.45
CA SER A 261 16.51 -12.28 7.63
C SER A 261 17.47 -13.45 7.86
N GLN A 262 16.99 -14.53 8.45
CA GLN A 262 17.71 -15.78 8.60
C GLN A 262 17.66 -16.60 7.30
N ASN A 263 18.39 -16.18 6.31
CA ASN A 263 18.51 -16.97 5.10
C ASN A 263 19.36 -18.18 5.32
N VAL A 264 18.69 -19.20 5.28
CA VAL A 264 19.14 -20.54 5.38
C VAL A 264 20.17 -20.92 4.34
N LYS A 265 21.19 -21.43 4.81
CA LYS A 265 22.02 -22.53 4.34
C LYS A 265 21.50 -23.20 3.07
N SER A 266 21.65 -22.68 1.94
CA SER A 266 21.93 -23.41 0.70
C SER A 266 21.88 -22.46 -0.45
N ASP A 267 22.89 -22.33 -0.97
CA ASP A 267 23.29 -22.64 -2.31
C ASP A 267 22.74 -21.80 -3.41
N THR A 268 21.91 -20.87 -3.37
CA THR A 268 21.71 -19.99 -4.53
C THR A 268 20.54 -19.03 -4.48
N PHE A 269 19.51 -19.31 -3.69
CA PHE A 269 18.38 -18.38 -3.62
C PHE A 269 17.90 -18.23 -2.17
N SER A 270 18.30 -17.16 -1.54
CA SER A 270 17.70 -16.78 -0.28
C SER A 270 16.20 -16.51 -0.52
N ARG A 271 15.36 -16.78 0.46
CA ARG A 271 13.92 -16.43 0.36
C ARG A 271 13.72 -14.95 0.04
N ASN A 272 14.64 -14.13 0.52
CA ASN A 272 14.61 -12.71 0.27
C ASN A 272 14.93 -12.34 -1.20
N ASP A 273 15.76 -13.14 -1.88
CA ASP A 273 16.03 -12.96 -3.30
C ASP A 273 14.82 -13.40 -4.15
N ILE A 274 14.08 -14.42 -3.70
CA ILE A 274 12.81 -14.79 -4.33
C ILE A 274 11.81 -13.64 -4.24
N ILE A 275 11.68 -13.04 -3.06
CA ILE A 275 10.81 -11.86 -2.87
C ILE A 275 11.26 -10.71 -3.76
N ALA A 276 12.58 -10.43 -3.78
CA ALA A 276 13.14 -9.35 -4.57
C ALA A 276 12.86 -9.48 -6.07
N ASN A 277 12.97 -10.70 -6.61
CA ASN A 277 13.05 -10.93 -8.05
C ASN A 277 11.79 -11.57 -8.66
N SER A 278 10.95 -12.22 -7.86
CA SER A 278 9.85 -13.05 -8.37
C SER A 278 8.46 -12.65 -7.87
N VAL A 279 8.36 -12.01 -6.72
CA VAL A 279 7.05 -11.64 -6.15
C VAL A 279 6.59 -10.31 -6.71
N LYS A 280 5.39 -10.30 -7.26
CA LYS A 280 4.71 -9.10 -7.79
C LYS A 280 3.59 -8.68 -6.87
N LYS A 281 3.25 -7.40 -6.92
CA LYS A 281 1.97 -6.90 -6.44
C LYS A 281 0.84 -7.59 -7.21
N ASP A 282 -0.24 -7.90 -6.53
CA ASP A 282 -1.40 -8.62 -7.03
C ASP A 282 -1.19 -10.15 -7.28
N ASP A 283 0.00 -10.70 -7.02
CA ASP A 283 0.19 -12.16 -7.07
C ASP A 283 -0.68 -12.86 -6.01
N GLU A 284 -1.33 -13.95 -6.39
CA GLU A 284 -2.04 -14.80 -5.43
C GLU A 284 -1.04 -15.53 -4.54
N VAL A 285 -1.36 -15.57 -3.25
CA VAL A 285 -0.59 -16.31 -2.25
C VAL A 285 -1.48 -17.22 -1.42
N ILE A 286 -0.88 -18.29 -0.91
CA ILE A 286 -1.55 -19.28 -0.06
C ILE A 286 -0.99 -19.13 1.35
N VAL A 287 -1.86 -19.17 2.35
CA VAL A 287 -1.44 -19.29 3.75
C VAL A 287 -1.65 -20.75 4.19
N SER A 288 -0.61 -21.41 4.64
CA SER A 288 -0.65 -22.81 5.04
C SER A 288 0.11 -23.08 6.34
N VAL A 289 -0.40 -24.00 7.15
CA VAL A 289 0.20 -24.37 8.43
C VAL A 289 1.16 -25.54 8.26
N ASP A 290 2.29 -25.49 8.98
CA ASP A 290 3.21 -26.63 9.12
C ASP A 290 2.76 -27.62 10.20
N ASN A 291 3.55 -28.67 10.41
CA ASN A 291 3.31 -29.69 11.44
C ASN A 291 3.46 -29.15 12.88
N TYR A 292 3.99 -27.95 13.05
CA TYR A 292 4.21 -27.30 14.35
C TYR A 292 3.18 -26.20 14.64
N GLY A 293 2.13 -26.08 13.80
CA GLY A 293 1.09 -25.05 13.95
C GLY A 293 1.54 -23.65 13.55
N LYS A 294 2.58 -23.52 12.71
CA LYS A 294 3.07 -22.24 12.22
C LYS A 294 2.54 -21.99 10.82
N TYR A 295 1.94 -20.83 10.59
CA TYR A 295 1.39 -20.42 9.30
C TYR A 295 2.45 -19.71 8.47
N TYR A 296 2.56 -20.11 7.23
CA TYR A 296 3.48 -19.56 6.23
C TYR A 296 2.72 -19.01 5.03
N ILE A 297 3.27 -17.98 4.43
CA ILE A 297 2.82 -17.42 3.17
C ILE A 297 3.62 -18.08 2.05
N LEU A 298 2.92 -18.66 1.07
CA LEU A 298 3.51 -19.33 -0.08
C LEU A 298 3.16 -18.57 -1.36
N HIS A 299 4.18 -18.26 -2.15
CA HIS A 299 4.06 -17.81 -3.52
C HIS A 299 4.46 -18.99 -4.44
N GLY A 300 3.46 -19.61 -5.09
CA GLY A 300 3.66 -20.89 -5.74
C GLY A 300 4.12 -21.97 -4.75
N LYS A 301 5.34 -22.48 -4.94
CA LYS A 301 5.96 -23.49 -4.03
C LYS A 301 6.93 -22.87 -3.03
N ASN A 302 7.18 -21.58 -3.11
CA ASN A 302 8.19 -20.90 -2.30
C ASN A 302 7.57 -20.26 -1.06
N TYR A 303 8.21 -20.46 0.09
CA TYR A 303 7.89 -19.74 1.31
C TYR A 303 8.43 -18.31 1.21
N VAL A 304 7.54 -17.33 1.25
CA VAL A 304 7.88 -15.92 1.16
C VAL A 304 7.59 -15.13 2.43
N GLY A 305 7.00 -15.77 3.42
CA GLY A 305 6.74 -15.17 4.72
C GLY A 305 6.28 -16.19 5.74
N LYS A 306 6.26 -15.76 6.99
CA LYS A 306 5.73 -16.51 8.14
C LYS A 306 4.91 -15.56 8.98
N LEU A 307 3.68 -15.93 9.26
CA LEU A 307 2.82 -15.13 10.12
C LEU A 307 3.32 -15.18 11.57
N SER A 308 3.20 -14.08 12.28
CA SER A 308 3.47 -14.05 13.70
C SER A 308 2.37 -14.85 14.46
N GLY A 309 2.67 -15.29 15.68
CA GLY A 309 1.66 -15.92 16.53
C GLY A 309 0.55 -14.96 16.98
N ALA A 310 0.77 -13.64 16.84
CA ALA A 310 -0.20 -12.59 17.13
C ALA A 310 -1.05 -12.20 15.91
N SER A 311 -0.74 -12.75 14.72
CA SER A 311 -1.49 -12.50 13.50
C SER A 311 -2.96 -12.91 13.65
N ASP A 312 -3.86 -12.04 13.21
CA ASP A 312 -5.29 -12.30 13.22
C ASP A 312 -5.65 -13.48 12.32
N ILE A 313 -5.00 -13.59 11.16
CA ILE A 313 -5.18 -14.74 10.26
C ILE A 313 -4.80 -16.03 10.98
N ALA A 314 -3.60 -16.09 11.57
CA ALA A 314 -3.12 -17.29 12.24
C ALA A 314 -4.02 -17.67 13.43
N ARG A 315 -4.46 -16.69 14.22
CA ARG A 315 -5.37 -16.93 15.36
C ARG A 315 -6.72 -17.48 14.92
N GLN A 316 -7.35 -16.85 13.93
CA GLN A 316 -8.65 -17.27 13.43
C GLN A 316 -8.58 -18.64 12.74
N ALA A 317 -7.57 -18.87 11.91
CA ALA A 317 -7.37 -20.14 11.23
C ALA A 317 -7.13 -21.28 12.25
N ASN A 318 -6.30 -21.05 13.26
CA ASN A 318 -6.02 -22.04 14.30
C ASN A 318 -7.26 -22.34 15.16
N ALA A 319 -8.02 -21.32 15.55
CA ALA A 319 -9.25 -21.49 16.32
C ALA A 319 -10.31 -22.32 15.59
N ASN A 320 -10.31 -22.28 14.25
CA ASN A 320 -11.25 -23.02 13.41
C ASN A 320 -10.65 -24.31 12.80
N GLY A 321 -9.44 -24.71 13.19
CA GLY A 321 -8.77 -25.91 12.68
C GLY A 321 -8.42 -25.86 11.20
N ILE A 322 -8.29 -24.67 10.62
CA ILE A 322 -8.05 -24.46 9.19
C ILE A 322 -6.55 -24.64 8.92
N ARG A 323 -6.21 -25.49 7.98
CA ARG A 323 -4.82 -25.79 7.62
C ARG A 323 -4.31 -24.95 6.44
N THR A 324 -5.18 -24.62 5.52
CA THR A 324 -4.81 -23.88 4.30
C THR A 324 -5.90 -22.87 3.94
N LEU A 325 -5.47 -21.68 3.55
CA LEU A 325 -6.33 -20.59 3.12
C LEU A 325 -5.86 -20.09 1.76
N ARG A 326 -6.79 -19.84 0.82
CA ARG A 326 -6.57 -19.19 -0.48
C ARG A 326 -7.36 -17.89 -0.56
N GLY A 327 -7.05 -17.07 -1.57
CA GLY A 327 -7.74 -15.79 -1.80
C GLY A 327 -7.03 -14.58 -1.20
N PHE A 328 -5.78 -14.77 -0.75
CA PHE A 328 -4.90 -13.66 -0.41
C PHE A 328 -4.06 -13.25 -1.62
N PHE A 329 -3.75 -11.97 -1.68
CA PHE A 329 -2.91 -11.38 -2.72
C PHE A 329 -1.80 -10.55 -2.09
N VAL A 330 -0.69 -10.42 -2.80
CA VAL A 330 0.38 -9.51 -2.42
C VAL A 330 -0.11 -8.07 -2.58
N SER A 331 -0.32 -7.38 -1.48
CA SER A 331 -0.67 -5.96 -1.50
C SER A 331 0.53 -5.08 -1.78
N ASP A 332 1.69 -5.44 -1.23
CA ASP A 332 2.93 -4.72 -1.41
C ASP A 332 4.15 -5.60 -1.14
N VAL A 333 5.28 -5.20 -1.71
CA VAL A 333 6.60 -5.70 -1.33
C VAL A 333 7.38 -4.54 -0.75
N SER A 334 7.61 -4.57 0.55
CA SER A 334 8.21 -3.47 1.29
C SER A 334 9.56 -3.84 1.91
N VAL A 335 10.29 -2.82 2.33
CA VAL A 335 11.60 -2.94 2.95
C VAL A 335 11.49 -2.85 4.46
N TRP A 336 12.24 -3.69 5.15
CA TRP A 336 12.50 -3.62 6.58
C TRP A 336 14.01 -3.49 6.81
N THR A 337 14.43 -2.40 7.45
CA THR A 337 15.85 -2.12 7.64
C THR A 337 16.41 -2.80 8.89
N LEU A 338 17.73 -2.96 8.94
CA LEU A 338 18.42 -3.41 10.14
C LEU A 338 18.22 -2.44 11.31
N ASP A 339 18.20 -1.14 11.03
CA ASP A 339 17.93 -0.10 12.04
C ASP A 339 16.52 -0.22 12.64
N ASP A 340 15.52 -0.58 11.82
CA ASP A 340 14.17 -0.85 12.34
C ASP A 340 14.17 -2.03 13.31
N THR A 341 14.95 -3.07 13.01
CA THR A 341 15.10 -4.22 13.90
C THR A 341 15.81 -3.82 15.20
N ILE A 342 16.88 -3.04 15.11
CA ILE A 342 17.61 -2.56 16.28
C ILE A 342 16.71 -1.69 17.18
N LYS A 343 15.97 -0.75 16.60
CA LYS A 343 15.00 0.08 17.33
C LYS A 343 13.92 -0.78 18.01
N SER A 344 13.40 -1.77 17.28
CA SER A 344 12.42 -2.71 17.82
C SER A 344 12.99 -3.55 18.98
N ASP A 345 14.24 -4.01 18.85
CA ASP A 345 14.93 -4.76 19.88
C ASP A 345 15.15 -3.92 21.14
N GLN A 346 15.56 -2.66 21.00
CA GLN A 346 15.72 -1.72 22.11
C GLN A 346 14.40 -1.48 22.84
N ALA A 347 13.32 -1.31 22.08
CA ALA A 347 11.99 -1.06 22.66
C ALA A 347 11.40 -2.28 23.40
N ASN A 348 11.72 -3.50 22.95
CA ASN A 348 11.10 -4.73 23.43
C ASN A 348 12.06 -5.62 24.24
N GLY A 349 13.32 -5.22 24.43
CA GLY A 349 14.33 -6.02 25.13
C GLY A 349 14.69 -7.33 24.41
N THR A 350 14.59 -7.36 23.09
CA THR A 350 14.89 -8.50 22.24
C THR A 350 16.25 -8.34 21.55
N LYS A 351 16.69 -9.39 20.84
CA LYS A 351 17.99 -9.40 20.12
C LYS A 351 17.85 -9.99 18.72
N PHE A 352 16.76 -9.68 18.03
CA PHE A 352 16.52 -10.21 16.69
C PHE A 352 17.52 -9.71 15.65
N ALA A 353 18.09 -8.52 15.84
CA ALA A 353 19.16 -8.00 14.98
C ALA A 353 20.38 -8.91 14.97
N ASP A 354 20.70 -9.57 16.07
CA ASP A 354 21.85 -10.50 16.17
C ASP A 354 21.67 -11.74 15.29
N GLY A 355 20.44 -12.10 14.97
CA GLY A 355 20.10 -13.25 14.13
C GLY A 355 20.08 -12.96 12.63
N TRP A 356 20.36 -11.74 12.18
CA TRP A 356 20.43 -11.48 10.76
C TRP A 356 21.62 -12.18 10.12
N CYS A 357 21.41 -12.79 8.95
CA CYS A 357 22.50 -13.40 8.19
C CYS A 357 23.49 -12.34 7.68
N PRO A 358 24.74 -12.74 7.38
CA PRO A 358 25.79 -11.80 6.94
C PRO A 358 25.36 -10.95 5.74
N GLU A 359 24.75 -11.55 4.73
CA GLU A 359 24.33 -10.88 3.49
C GLU A 359 23.24 -9.83 3.77
N ALA A 360 22.27 -10.15 4.62
CA ALA A 360 21.24 -9.20 5.01
C ALA A 360 21.82 -8.04 5.86
N ARG A 361 22.81 -8.33 6.71
CA ARG A 361 23.52 -7.33 7.50
C ARG A 361 24.32 -6.38 6.62
N GLU A 362 25.06 -6.92 5.65
CA GLU A 362 25.85 -6.12 4.70
C GLU A 362 24.95 -5.23 3.86
N ARG A 363 23.83 -5.76 3.39
CA ARG A 363 22.83 -5.00 2.63
C ARG A 363 22.10 -3.96 3.49
N GLY A 364 21.96 -4.19 4.79
CA GLY A 364 21.27 -3.32 5.75
C GLY A 364 19.75 -3.38 5.73
N TYR A 365 19.15 -4.19 4.87
CA TYR A 365 17.68 -4.35 4.77
C TYR A 365 17.28 -5.71 4.21
N ILE A 366 16.00 -6.06 4.40
CA ILE A 366 15.34 -7.21 3.80
C ILE A 366 14.04 -6.77 3.14
N TYR A 367 13.57 -7.55 2.15
CA TYR A 367 12.23 -7.40 1.61
C TYR A 367 11.24 -8.24 2.40
N ILE A 368 10.05 -7.70 2.61
CA ILE A 368 8.91 -8.39 3.23
C ILE A 368 7.68 -8.29 2.33
N VAL A 369 6.94 -9.39 2.25
CA VAL A 369 5.67 -9.46 1.52
C VAL A 369 4.55 -9.04 2.45
N GLN A 370 3.74 -8.08 2.01
CA GLN A 370 2.49 -7.71 2.65
C GLN A 370 1.35 -8.38 1.90
N ILE A 371 0.38 -8.90 2.62
CA ILE A 371 -0.77 -9.57 2.00
C ILE A 371 -2.07 -8.89 2.40
N ALA A 372 -3.04 -8.95 1.51
CA ALA A 372 -4.39 -8.47 1.72
C ALA A 372 -5.41 -9.39 1.04
N GLY A 373 -6.66 -9.29 1.43
CA GLY A 373 -7.72 -10.09 0.87
C GLY A 373 -8.42 -10.96 1.90
N PHE A 374 -9.08 -12.00 1.42
CA PHE A 374 -9.84 -12.92 2.25
C PHE A 374 -9.39 -14.35 2.06
N GLY A 375 -9.03 -15.00 3.17
CA GLY A 375 -8.71 -16.42 3.15
C GLY A 375 -9.95 -17.30 3.14
N THR A 376 -10.12 -18.06 2.09
CA THR A 376 -11.11 -19.14 2.03
C THR A 376 -10.43 -20.47 2.39
N PRO A 377 -10.97 -21.27 3.33
CA PRO A 377 -10.44 -22.58 3.65
C PRO A 377 -10.46 -23.52 2.43
N VAL A 378 -9.39 -24.35 2.31
CA VAL A 378 -9.25 -25.35 1.25
C VAL A 378 -9.02 -26.71 1.87
#